data_6c25f951a767d1a29e91a409b3476510
#
_entry.id   6c25f951a767d1a29e91a409b3476510
#
_cell.length_a   1.000
_cell.length_b   1.000
_cell.length_c   1.000
_cell.angle_alpha   90.00
_cell.angle_beta   90.00
_cell.angle_gamma   90.00
#
_symmetry.space_group_name_H-M   'P 1'
#
loop_
_entity.id
_entity.type
_entity.pdbx_description
1 polymer ?
#
loop_
_entity_poly.entity_id
_entity_poly.type
_entity_poly.pdbx_seq_one_letter_code
_entity_poly.pdbx_strand_id
1 'polypeptide(L)'
;MRVAVVQHDIVWCERQANFDRLAPRVAEAADDGARLVVLSETFSTGFAVESDSFAEPENGPSSQFLRAQATEHGVWIAGSCPEVPADSRADDQRPANPLVLADPGGNLRRYRKIHPFTYGGEDRYVRPGADLVTVDVDGLRVSLFVCYDLRFADEFWQMAPETDVFLVPANWPASRRDHWITLLRARAIENQAYVIGCNRVGVGGGLEYSGDSLIVDPFGEVLAEGPDTECTLYAEVTAERVADVRDRFRFLPDRR
;
A
#
# COMPACT_ATOMS: atom_id res chain seq x y z
N MET A 1 -14.92 3.64 9.26
CA MET A 1 -13.85 2.63 9.56
C MET A 1 -12.59 3.38 9.95
N ARG A 2 -12.01 3.06 11.10
CA ARG A 2 -10.73 3.65 11.52
C ARG A 2 -9.57 2.94 10.80
N VAL A 3 -8.67 3.72 10.18
CA VAL A 3 -7.49 3.23 9.46
C VAL A 3 -6.23 3.67 10.20
N ALA A 4 -5.23 2.78 10.27
CA ALA A 4 -3.88 3.08 10.75
C ALA A 4 -2.87 2.93 9.61
N VAL A 5 -1.97 3.90 9.45
CA VAL A 5 -0.85 3.86 8.51
C VAL A 5 0.44 3.83 9.30
N VAL A 6 1.17 2.73 9.21
CA VAL A 6 2.42 2.52 9.97
C VAL A 6 3.61 2.96 9.10
N GLN A 7 4.01 4.20 9.27
CA GLN A 7 5.23 4.75 8.67
C GLN A 7 6.43 4.32 9.51
N HIS A 8 7.32 3.51 8.94
CA HIS A 8 8.45 2.94 9.68
C HIS A 8 9.74 2.99 8.88
N ASP A 9 10.87 2.93 9.58
CA ASP A 9 12.18 2.69 8.99
C ASP A 9 12.39 1.18 8.81
N ILE A 10 12.74 0.78 7.61
CA ILE A 10 12.96 -0.62 7.25
C ILE A 10 14.43 -0.97 7.48
N VAL A 11 14.69 -1.96 8.32
CA VAL A 11 16.03 -2.55 8.45
C VAL A 11 16.32 -3.33 7.16
N TRP A 12 17.30 -2.83 6.39
CA TRP A 12 17.54 -3.28 5.02
C TRP A 12 17.90 -4.76 4.94
N CYS A 13 17.15 -5.53 4.19
CA CYS A 13 17.29 -6.99 3.99
C CYS A 13 17.11 -7.85 5.25
N GLU A 14 16.69 -7.30 6.39
CA GLU A 14 16.58 -8.00 7.67
C GLU A 14 15.11 -8.29 8.02
N ARG A 15 14.53 -9.27 7.34
CA ARG A 15 13.08 -9.59 7.42
C ARG A 15 12.59 -9.80 8.85
N GLN A 16 13.29 -10.61 9.64
CA GLN A 16 12.87 -10.89 11.02
C GLN A 16 12.93 -9.64 11.89
N ALA A 17 13.97 -8.82 11.76
CA ALA A 17 14.09 -7.57 12.50
C ALA A 17 12.92 -6.60 12.18
N ASN A 18 12.47 -6.58 10.91
CA ASN A 18 11.30 -5.79 10.53
C ASN A 18 10.00 -6.36 11.11
N PHE A 19 9.83 -7.67 11.17
CA PHE A 19 8.67 -8.28 11.82
C PHE A 19 8.63 -7.97 13.32
N ASP A 20 9.76 -8.09 14.02
CA ASP A 20 9.87 -7.81 15.45
C ASP A 20 9.55 -6.34 15.80
N ARG A 21 9.86 -5.42 14.87
CA ARG A 21 9.54 -3.98 15.02
C ARG A 21 8.10 -3.64 14.66
N LEU A 22 7.51 -4.36 13.70
CA LEU A 22 6.16 -4.08 13.22
C LEU A 22 5.07 -4.72 14.06
N ALA A 23 5.30 -5.92 14.61
CA ALA A 23 4.29 -6.62 15.40
C ALA A 23 3.72 -5.77 16.56
N PRO A 24 4.53 -5.13 17.42
CA PRO A 24 4.00 -4.29 18.50
C PRO A 24 3.23 -3.05 17.96
N ARG A 25 3.61 -2.51 16.81
CA ARG A 25 2.91 -1.37 16.20
C ARG A 25 1.55 -1.76 15.62
N VAL A 26 1.46 -2.97 15.06
CA VAL A 26 0.18 -3.51 14.59
C VAL A 26 -0.74 -3.76 15.78
N ALA A 27 -0.23 -4.34 16.87
CA ALA A 27 -0.98 -4.54 18.11
C ALA A 27 -1.51 -3.22 18.68
N GLU A 28 -0.64 -2.20 18.81
CA GLU A 28 -1.02 -0.85 19.27
C GLU A 28 -2.09 -0.24 18.37
N ALA A 29 -1.94 -0.34 17.05
CA ALA A 29 -2.93 0.18 16.11
C ALA A 29 -4.31 -0.49 16.28
N ALA A 30 -4.32 -1.81 16.49
CA ALA A 30 -5.54 -2.56 16.75
C ALA A 30 -6.18 -2.18 18.10
N ASP A 31 -5.38 -2.03 19.16
CA ASP A 31 -5.83 -1.58 20.47
C ASP A 31 -6.42 -0.16 20.43
N ASP A 32 -5.87 0.71 19.56
CA ASP A 32 -6.39 2.04 19.25
C ASP A 32 -7.65 2.03 18.39
N GLY A 33 -8.17 0.84 18.05
CA GLY A 33 -9.41 0.64 17.33
C GLY A 33 -9.31 0.69 15.81
N ALA A 34 -8.11 0.58 15.23
CA ALA A 34 -7.97 0.44 13.78
C ALA A 34 -8.60 -0.86 13.29
N ARG A 35 -9.32 -0.78 12.18
CA ARG A 35 -9.90 -1.93 11.47
C ARG A 35 -9.05 -2.32 10.26
N LEU A 36 -8.30 -1.37 9.70
CA LEU A 36 -7.35 -1.58 8.61
C LEU A 36 -6.00 -0.98 9.00
N VAL A 37 -4.95 -1.80 8.96
CA VAL A 37 -3.57 -1.37 9.18
C VAL A 37 -2.81 -1.45 7.86
N VAL A 38 -2.10 -0.38 7.48
CA VAL A 38 -1.36 -0.30 6.21
C VAL A 38 0.12 -0.17 6.50
N LEU A 39 0.90 -1.13 6.00
CA LEU A 39 2.36 -1.13 6.01
C LEU A 39 2.91 -0.65 4.65
N SER A 40 4.20 -0.30 4.58
CA SER A 40 4.83 0.21 3.36
C SER A 40 5.07 -0.88 2.29
N GLU A 41 5.55 -0.46 1.12
CA GLU A 41 6.05 -1.37 0.07
C GLU A 41 7.27 -2.12 0.58
N THR A 42 7.38 -3.40 0.24
CA THR A 42 8.49 -4.29 0.63
C THR A 42 8.86 -4.14 2.12
N PHE A 43 7.81 -4.08 2.97
CA PHE A 43 7.92 -3.74 4.39
C PHE A 43 8.91 -4.62 5.17
N SER A 44 9.22 -5.80 4.67
CA SER A 44 10.07 -6.79 5.34
C SER A 44 11.54 -6.73 4.93
N THR A 45 11.86 -6.14 3.75
CA THR A 45 13.23 -6.17 3.20
C THR A 45 13.73 -4.82 2.70
N GLY A 46 12.81 -3.87 2.46
CA GLY A 46 13.10 -2.69 1.66
C GLY A 46 13.18 -3.01 0.18
N PHE A 47 13.38 -1.99 -0.65
CA PHE A 47 13.40 -2.11 -2.12
C PHE A 47 14.76 -2.65 -2.62
N ALA A 48 15.12 -3.86 -2.16
CA ALA A 48 16.41 -4.50 -2.39
C ALA A 48 16.36 -5.47 -3.58
N VAL A 49 15.89 -5.02 -4.73
CA VAL A 49 15.53 -5.86 -5.91
C VAL A 49 16.64 -6.79 -6.40
N GLU A 50 17.92 -6.46 -6.14
CA GLU A 50 19.08 -7.26 -6.53
C GLU A 50 19.50 -8.29 -5.46
N SER A 51 18.85 -8.27 -4.29
CA SER A 51 19.20 -9.16 -3.18
C SER A 51 18.47 -10.48 -3.27
N ASP A 52 19.15 -11.58 -2.96
CA ASP A 52 18.55 -12.90 -2.82
C ASP A 52 17.48 -12.96 -1.72
N SER A 53 17.55 -12.03 -0.75
CA SER A 53 16.55 -11.91 0.31
C SER A 53 15.30 -11.12 -0.08
N PHE A 54 15.27 -10.51 -1.28
CA PHE A 54 14.18 -9.64 -1.71
C PHE A 54 12.85 -10.39 -1.86
N ALA A 55 12.88 -11.51 -2.56
CA ALA A 55 11.68 -12.30 -2.83
C ALA A 55 11.61 -13.59 -2.01
N GLU A 56 10.41 -14.08 -1.84
CA GLU A 56 10.11 -15.33 -1.15
C GLU A 56 9.08 -16.14 -1.96
N PRO A 57 8.87 -17.43 -1.65
CA PRO A 57 7.77 -18.18 -2.25
C PRO A 57 6.42 -17.51 -1.95
N GLU A 58 5.44 -17.69 -2.82
CA GLU A 58 4.07 -17.28 -2.51
C GLU A 58 3.60 -17.92 -1.20
N ASN A 59 2.96 -17.14 -0.35
CA ASN A 59 2.66 -17.48 1.04
C ASN A 59 3.90 -17.71 1.92
N GLY A 60 5.01 -17.07 1.60
CA GLY A 60 6.23 -17.08 2.39
C GLY A 60 6.12 -16.29 3.70
N PRO A 61 7.26 -16.09 4.40
CA PRO A 61 7.30 -15.48 5.73
C PRO A 61 6.58 -14.15 5.86
N SER A 62 6.68 -13.24 4.86
CA SER A 62 6.03 -11.92 4.92
C SER A 62 4.51 -12.00 4.81
N SER A 63 3.99 -12.82 3.89
CA SER A 63 2.55 -13.08 3.80
C SER A 63 2.02 -13.80 5.04
N GLN A 64 2.80 -14.71 5.63
CA GLN A 64 2.45 -15.38 6.88
C GLN A 64 2.43 -14.42 8.06
N PHE A 65 3.36 -13.45 8.12
CA PHE A 65 3.35 -12.39 9.12
C PHE A 65 2.05 -11.56 9.03
N LEU A 66 1.69 -11.09 7.82
CA LEU A 66 0.44 -10.33 7.63
C LEU A 66 -0.79 -11.15 8.06
N ARG A 67 -0.85 -12.42 7.67
CA ARG A 67 -1.93 -13.33 8.05
C ARG A 67 -2.02 -13.53 9.57
N ALA A 68 -0.88 -13.78 10.22
CA ALA A 68 -0.83 -14.02 11.65
C ALA A 68 -1.30 -12.79 12.44
N GLN A 69 -0.77 -11.61 12.10
CA GLN A 69 -1.14 -10.37 12.76
C GLN A 69 -2.63 -10.00 12.50
N ALA A 70 -3.12 -10.21 11.28
CA ALA A 70 -4.53 -9.97 10.95
C ALA A 70 -5.47 -10.84 11.80
N THR A 71 -5.13 -12.13 11.93
CA THR A 71 -5.93 -13.09 12.71
C THR A 71 -5.82 -12.84 14.21
N GLU A 72 -4.62 -12.59 14.72
CA GLU A 72 -4.35 -12.35 16.14
C GLU A 72 -5.11 -11.12 16.67
N HIS A 73 -5.11 -10.03 15.91
CA HIS A 73 -5.69 -8.76 16.33
C HIS A 73 -7.09 -8.50 15.75
N GLY A 74 -7.61 -9.38 14.89
CA GLY A 74 -8.95 -9.25 14.31
C GLY A 74 -9.09 -8.04 13.39
N VAL A 75 -8.03 -7.66 12.67
CA VAL A 75 -7.98 -6.49 11.78
C VAL A 75 -7.59 -6.89 10.36
N TRP A 76 -7.90 -6.01 9.38
CA TRP A 76 -7.32 -6.10 8.05
C TRP A 76 -5.90 -5.54 8.06
N ILE A 77 -4.96 -6.19 7.35
CA ILE A 77 -3.58 -5.69 7.22
C ILE A 77 -3.15 -5.73 5.76
N ALA A 78 -2.65 -4.61 5.27
CA ALA A 78 -2.09 -4.46 3.94
C ALA A 78 -0.60 -4.16 3.98
N GLY A 79 0.20 -4.79 3.12
CA GLY A 79 1.61 -4.48 2.93
C GLY A 79 2.12 -5.13 1.65
N SER A 80 3.14 -4.55 0.99
CA SER A 80 3.70 -5.23 -0.18
C SER A 80 4.88 -6.11 0.22
N CYS A 81 4.92 -7.30 -0.35
CA CYS A 81 6.02 -8.24 -0.16
C CYS A 81 6.27 -9.03 -1.46
N PRO A 82 7.48 -8.94 -2.03
CA PRO A 82 7.79 -9.66 -3.27
C PRO A 82 7.69 -11.16 -3.11
N GLU A 83 6.93 -11.79 -4.01
CA GLU A 83 6.69 -13.24 -4.02
C GLU A 83 6.94 -13.83 -5.40
N VAL A 84 7.54 -15.03 -5.44
CA VAL A 84 7.51 -15.87 -6.64
C VAL A 84 6.14 -16.55 -6.69
N PRO A 85 5.25 -16.15 -7.61
CA PRO A 85 3.91 -16.70 -7.63
C PRO A 85 3.88 -18.21 -7.91
N ALA A 86 2.95 -18.94 -7.28
CA ALA A 86 2.81 -20.37 -7.45
C ALA A 86 2.47 -20.78 -8.91
N ASP A 87 1.87 -19.86 -9.68
CA ASP A 87 1.55 -20.03 -11.10
C ASP A 87 2.68 -19.59 -12.04
N SER A 88 3.90 -19.36 -11.51
CA SER A 88 5.06 -18.99 -12.32
C SER A 88 5.41 -20.04 -13.35
N ARG A 89 5.69 -19.58 -14.58
CA ARG A 89 6.11 -20.44 -15.68
C ARG A 89 7.57 -20.84 -15.49
N ALA A 90 7.94 -22.01 -16.01
CA ALA A 90 9.32 -22.51 -15.90
C ALA A 90 10.35 -21.58 -16.58
N ASP A 91 9.92 -20.81 -17.58
CA ASP A 91 10.73 -19.86 -18.33
C ASP A 91 10.80 -18.46 -17.73
N ASP A 92 9.92 -18.14 -16.75
CA ASP A 92 9.97 -16.87 -16.01
C ASP A 92 9.62 -17.08 -14.53
N GLN A 93 10.66 -17.25 -13.72
CA GLN A 93 10.58 -17.42 -12.27
C GLN A 93 10.80 -16.11 -11.51
N ARG A 94 10.82 -14.96 -12.20
CA ARG A 94 10.93 -13.67 -11.52
C ARG A 94 9.76 -13.48 -10.54
N PRO A 95 10.01 -12.91 -9.36
CA PRO A 95 8.95 -12.55 -8.44
C PRO A 95 8.03 -11.49 -9.05
N ALA A 96 6.82 -11.39 -8.53
CA ALA A 96 6.00 -10.18 -8.60
C ALA A 96 6.20 -9.35 -7.32
N ASN A 97 5.77 -8.08 -7.34
CA ASN A 97 5.69 -7.24 -6.15
C ASN A 97 4.20 -7.02 -5.79
N PRO A 98 3.54 -7.99 -5.12
CA PRO A 98 2.15 -7.83 -4.76
C PRO A 98 1.97 -6.96 -3.52
N LEU A 99 0.92 -6.15 -3.52
CA LEU A 99 0.25 -5.75 -2.29
C LEU A 99 -0.57 -6.95 -1.82
N VAL A 100 -0.26 -7.42 -0.63
CA VAL A 100 -0.98 -8.51 0.04
C VAL A 100 -1.89 -7.88 1.10
N LEU A 101 -3.19 -8.18 1.03
CA LEU A 101 -4.20 -7.78 1.99
C LEU A 101 -4.70 -9.04 2.71
N ALA A 102 -4.45 -9.10 4.01
CA ALA A 102 -4.94 -10.16 4.90
C ALA A 102 -6.23 -9.72 5.59
N ASP A 103 -7.26 -10.55 5.57
CA ASP A 103 -8.49 -10.32 6.34
C ASP A 103 -8.38 -10.88 7.77
N PRO A 104 -9.29 -10.51 8.70
CA PRO A 104 -9.31 -11.02 10.07
C PRO A 104 -9.46 -12.55 10.18
N GLY A 105 -9.96 -13.21 9.13
CA GLY A 105 -10.08 -14.67 9.04
C GLY A 105 -8.81 -15.35 8.50
N GLY A 106 -7.76 -14.58 8.15
CA GLY A 106 -6.50 -15.10 7.62
C GLY A 106 -6.52 -15.40 6.11
N ASN A 107 -7.54 -14.98 5.37
CA ASN A 107 -7.52 -15.09 3.93
C ASN A 107 -6.67 -13.97 3.31
N LEU A 108 -5.97 -14.27 2.22
CA LEU A 108 -5.11 -13.31 1.53
C LEU A 108 -5.69 -12.94 0.17
N ARG A 109 -5.70 -11.64 -0.13
CA ARG A 109 -5.93 -11.09 -1.45
C ARG A 109 -4.64 -10.45 -1.95
N ARG A 110 -4.39 -10.52 -3.26
CA ARG A 110 -3.16 -10.01 -3.87
C ARG A 110 -3.48 -9.15 -5.07
N TYR A 111 -2.84 -7.99 -5.11
CA TYR A 111 -2.70 -7.17 -6.29
C TYR A 111 -1.23 -7.18 -6.69
N ARG A 112 -0.89 -7.66 -7.85
CA ARG A 112 0.48 -7.65 -8.38
C ARG A 112 0.74 -6.30 -9.06
N LYS A 113 1.74 -5.54 -8.60
CA LYS A 113 2.14 -4.23 -9.15
C LYS A 113 2.21 -4.29 -10.68
N ILE A 114 1.43 -3.42 -11.35
CA ILE A 114 1.33 -3.40 -12.81
C ILE A 114 2.56 -2.72 -13.42
N HIS A 115 3.07 -1.66 -12.77
CA HIS A 115 4.18 -0.87 -13.26
C HIS A 115 5.45 -1.07 -12.41
N PRO A 116 6.32 -2.05 -12.73
CA PRO A 116 7.66 -2.10 -12.14
C PRO A 116 8.42 -0.80 -12.39
N PHE A 117 9.18 -0.32 -11.39
CA PHE A 117 9.92 0.93 -11.47
C PHE A 117 11.17 0.79 -12.37
N THR A 118 11.00 1.03 -13.66
CA THR A 118 12.04 0.84 -14.70
C THR A 118 13.26 1.75 -14.50
N TYR A 119 13.06 2.99 -14.02
CA TYR A 119 14.17 3.89 -13.70
C TYR A 119 15.09 3.33 -12.60
N GLY A 120 14.54 2.58 -11.65
CA GLY A 120 15.28 1.84 -10.61
C GLY A 120 15.67 0.42 -11.01
N GLY A 121 15.39 -0.01 -12.25
CA GLY A 121 15.74 -1.33 -12.75
C GLY A 121 14.88 -2.48 -12.22
N GLU A 122 13.75 -2.19 -11.55
CA GLU A 122 12.86 -3.20 -10.98
C GLU A 122 12.37 -4.20 -12.05
N ASP A 123 12.10 -3.72 -13.27
CA ASP A 123 11.61 -4.52 -14.40
C ASP A 123 12.54 -5.68 -14.82
N ARG A 124 13.84 -5.61 -14.45
CA ARG A 124 14.80 -6.68 -14.69
C ARG A 124 14.61 -7.84 -13.73
N TYR A 125 14.15 -7.58 -12.53
CA TYR A 125 14.05 -8.53 -11.42
C TYR A 125 12.62 -8.93 -11.09
N VAL A 126 11.65 -8.07 -11.39
CA VAL A 126 10.24 -8.23 -11.03
C VAL A 126 9.39 -8.27 -12.29
N ARG A 127 8.49 -9.25 -12.38
CA ARG A 127 7.51 -9.31 -13.45
C ARG A 127 6.31 -8.41 -13.17
N PRO A 128 5.74 -7.73 -14.16
CA PRO A 128 4.53 -6.91 -13.98
C PRO A 128 3.31 -7.78 -13.69
N GLY A 129 2.33 -7.21 -12.97
CA GLY A 129 0.96 -7.68 -12.93
C GLY A 129 0.16 -7.23 -14.15
N ALA A 130 -1.11 -7.65 -14.22
CA ALA A 130 -2.03 -7.24 -15.29
C ALA A 130 -3.44 -6.92 -14.77
N ASP A 131 -3.80 -7.39 -13.56
CA ASP A 131 -5.14 -7.35 -13.06
C ASP A 131 -5.32 -6.20 -12.05
N LEU A 132 -6.38 -5.43 -12.20
CA LEU A 132 -6.85 -4.47 -11.21
C LEU A 132 -7.67 -5.21 -10.15
N VAL A 133 -7.49 -4.86 -8.87
CA VAL A 133 -8.09 -5.58 -7.75
C VAL A 133 -8.79 -4.61 -6.80
N THR A 134 -10.07 -4.86 -6.56
CA THR A 134 -10.86 -4.21 -5.50
C THR A 134 -11.36 -5.28 -4.52
N VAL A 135 -11.32 -4.97 -3.24
CA VAL A 135 -11.75 -5.86 -2.15
C VAL A 135 -12.75 -5.11 -1.27
N ASP A 136 -13.81 -5.79 -0.85
CA ASP A 136 -14.67 -5.26 0.22
C ASP A 136 -13.96 -5.40 1.57
N VAL A 137 -13.76 -4.28 2.24
CA VAL A 137 -13.13 -4.18 3.56
C VAL A 137 -14.13 -3.50 4.50
N ASP A 138 -14.83 -4.29 5.28
CA ASP A 138 -15.85 -3.83 6.23
C ASP A 138 -16.89 -2.87 5.57
N GLY A 139 -17.30 -3.17 4.33
CA GLY A 139 -18.29 -2.40 3.56
C GLY A 139 -17.72 -1.23 2.74
N LEU A 140 -16.40 -1.04 2.72
CA LEU A 140 -15.70 -0.10 1.84
C LEU A 140 -15.04 -0.84 0.68
N ARG A 141 -15.19 -0.33 -0.53
CA ARG A 141 -14.54 -0.86 -1.73
C ARG A 141 -13.11 -0.32 -1.81
N VAL A 142 -12.14 -1.18 -1.52
CA VAL A 142 -10.72 -0.83 -1.41
C VAL A 142 -9.97 -1.34 -2.63
N SER A 143 -9.44 -0.44 -3.46
CA SER A 143 -8.60 -0.77 -4.62
C SER A 143 -7.13 -0.69 -4.28
N LEU A 144 -6.37 -1.66 -4.75
CA LEU A 144 -4.99 -1.92 -4.37
C LEU A 144 -4.02 -1.45 -5.46
N PHE A 145 -3.01 -0.66 -5.08
CA PHE A 145 -1.92 -0.20 -5.94
C PHE A 145 -0.59 -0.23 -5.17
N VAL A 146 0.54 -0.15 -5.87
CA VAL A 146 1.87 -0.16 -5.23
C VAL A 146 2.74 0.93 -5.84
N CYS A 147 3.19 1.88 -5.01
CA CYS A 147 4.29 2.81 -5.25
C CYS A 147 4.25 3.49 -6.64
N TYR A 148 5.01 2.97 -7.60
CA TYR A 148 5.17 3.55 -8.94
C TYR A 148 3.87 3.61 -9.74
N ASP A 149 2.90 2.72 -9.44
CA ASP A 149 1.55 2.77 -10.03
C ASP A 149 0.88 4.13 -9.82
N LEU A 150 1.22 4.84 -8.73
CA LEU A 150 0.69 6.17 -8.43
C LEU A 150 0.92 7.18 -9.57
N ARG A 151 1.91 6.97 -10.44
CA ARG A 151 2.19 7.87 -11.57
C ARG A 151 1.21 7.72 -12.73
N PHE A 152 0.52 6.61 -12.82
CA PHE A 152 -0.32 6.24 -13.94
C PHE A 152 -1.79 6.47 -13.57
N ALA A 153 -2.37 7.55 -14.13
CA ALA A 153 -3.72 7.97 -13.77
C ALA A 153 -4.80 7.05 -14.35
N ASP A 154 -4.51 6.37 -15.44
CA ASP A 154 -5.51 5.66 -16.24
C ASP A 154 -6.15 4.52 -15.43
N GLU A 155 -5.37 3.76 -14.67
CA GLU A 155 -5.87 2.66 -13.84
C GLU A 155 -6.72 3.18 -12.66
N PHE A 156 -6.28 4.26 -12.00
CA PHE A 156 -7.07 4.92 -10.95
C PHE A 156 -8.40 5.44 -11.53
N TRP A 157 -8.32 6.05 -12.72
CA TRP A 157 -9.47 6.56 -13.42
C TRP A 157 -10.46 5.46 -13.79
N GLN A 158 -9.96 4.32 -14.26
CA GLN A 158 -10.77 3.14 -14.59
C GLN A 158 -11.49 2.60 -13.36
N MET A 159 -10.80 2.52 -12.22
CA MET A 159 -11.33 1.92 -10.98
C MET A 159 -12.24 2.84 -10.17
N ALA A 160 -12.18 4.15 -10.39
CA ALA A 160 -12.85 5.12 -9.53
C ALA A 160 -14.37 4.91 -9.32
N PRO A 161 -15.18 4.48 -10.31
CA PRO A 161 -16.61 4.24 -10.08
C PRO A 161 -16.89 3.16 -9.03
N GLU A 162 -15.97 2.21 -8.88
CA GLU A 162 -16.10 1.05 -8.00
C GLU A 162 -15.19 1.13 -6.77
N THR A 163 -14.58 2.31 -6.50
CA THR A 163 -13.60 2.46 -5.42
C THR A 163 -14.03 3.55 -4.45
N ASP A 164 -13.96 3.22 -3.16
CA ASP A 164 -14.13 4.19 -2.07
C ASP A 164 -12.78 4.61 -1.50
N VAL A 165 -11.79 3.69 -1.51
CA VAL A 165 -10.44 3.89 -0.96
C VAL A 165 -9.40 3.29 -1.90
N PHE A 166 -8.38 4.07 -2.25
CA PHE A 166 -7.16 3.58 -2.91
C PHE A 166 -6.05 3.39 -1.87
N LEU A 167 -5.44 2.19 -1.80
CA LEU A 167 -4.25 1.92 -0.99
C LEU A 167 -3.00 1.98 -1.86
N VAL A 168 -1.99 2.71 -1.39
CA VAL A 168 -0.72 2.90 -2.12
C VAL A 168 0.46 2.81 -1.15
N PRO A 169 0.91 1.60 -0.75
CA PRO A 169 2.18 1.44 -0.06
C PRO A 169 3.36 1.74 -0.99
N ALA A 170 4.44 2.32 -0.44
CA ALA A 170 5.59 2.76 -1.23
C ALA A 170 6.93 2.67 -0.48
N ASN A 171 8.02 2.60 -1.27
CA ASN A 171 9.36 3.05 -0.96
C ASN A 171 9.68 4.24 -1.87
N TRP A 172 9.15 5.41 -1.53
CA TRP A 172 9.26 6.61 -2.35
C TRP A 172 10.35 7.55 -1.83
N PRO A 173 11.48 7.73 -2.56
CA PRO A 173 12.62 8.49 -2.06
C PRO A 173 12.33 9.98 -1.83
N ALA A 174 12.99 10.56 -0.82
CA ALA A 174 12.88 11.96 -0.44
C ALA A 174 13.16 12.94 -1.58
N SER A 175 14.05 12.57 -2.52
CA SER A 175 14.36 13.38 -3.71
C SER A 175 13.15 13.63 -4.64
N ARG A 176 12.06 12.90 -4.45
CA ARG A 176 10.81 13.03 -5.22
C ARG A 176 9.57 13.16 -4.32
N ARG A 177 9.74 13.66 -3.06
CA ARG A 177 8.66 13.83 -2.09
C ARG A 177 7.50 14.67 -2.63
N ASP A 178 7.79 15.75 -3.35
CA ASP A 178 6.76 16.63 -3.90
C ASP A 178 5.87 15.90 -4.92
N HIS A 179 6.43 14.97 -5.71
CA HIS A 179 5.64 14.13 -6.60
C HIS A 179 4.72 13.20 -5.80
N TRP A 180 5.22 12.60 -4.71
CA TRP A 180 4.45 11.70 -3.85
C TRP A 180 3.22 12.41 -3.27
N ILE A 181 3.44 13.51 -2.56
CA ILE A 181 2.40 14.31 -1.93
C ILE A 181 1.37 14.80 -2.97
N THR A 182 1.87 15.38 -4.08
CA THR A 182 1.01 15.94 -5.13
C THR A 182 0.15 14.86 -5.80
N LEU A 183 0.74 13.71 -6.13
CA LEU A 183 0.02 12.65 -6.82
C LEU A 183 -1.01 11.97 -5.92
N LEU A 184 -0.74 11.73 -4.65
CA LEU A 184 -1.73 11.18 -3.71
C LEU A 184 -2.96 12.09 -3.64
N ARG A 185 -2.76 13.40 -3.51
CA ARG A 185 -3.85 14.38 -3.47
C ARG A 185 -4.59 14.46 -4.81
N ALA A 186 -3.86 14.44 -5.93
CA ALA A 186 -4.47 14.43 -7.25
C ALA A 186 -5.37 13.21 -7.45
N ARG A 187 -4.89 12.01 -7.08
CA ARG A 187 -5.68 10.77 -7.19
C ARG A 187 -6.95 10.83 -6.34
N ALA A 188 -6.90 11.44 -5.15
CA ALA A 188 -8.10 11.61 -4.32
C ALA A 188 -9.12 12.55 -4.98
N ILE A 189 -8.68 13.70 -5.44
CA ILE A 189 -9.53 14.75 -6.03
C ILE A 189 -10.18 14.26 -7.33
N GLU A 190 -9.39 13.75 -8.27
CA GLU A 190 -9.86 13.38 -9.62
C GLU A 190 -10.76 12.14 -9.62
N ASN A 191 -10.61 11.27 -8.62
CA ASN A 191 -11.37 10.01 -8.50
C ASN A 191 -12.48 10.08 -7.43
N GLN A 192 -12.55 11.17 -6.67
CA GLN A 192 -13.52 11.37 -5.58
C GLN A 192 -13.58 10.15 -4.65
N ALA A 193 -12.41 9.72 -4.20
CA ALA A 193 -12.22 8.57 -3.32
C ALA A 193 -11.10 8.90 -2.30
N TYR A 194 -11.10 8.23 -1.16
CA TYR A 194 -9.95 8.33 -0.26
C TYR A 194 -8.69 7.79 -0.92
N VAL A 195 -7.54 8.38 -0.58
CA VAL A 195 -6.22 7.83 -0.94
C VAL A 195 -5.40 7.69 0.33
N ILE A 196 -4.91 6.47 0.57
CA ILE A 196 -4.08 6.13 1.72
C ILE A 196 -2.70 5.76 1.19
N GLY A 197 -1.75 6.67 1.31
CA GLY A 197 -0.34 6.47 0.96
C GLY A 197 0.47 6.12 2.19
N CYS A 198 1.10 4.94 2.20
CA CYS A 198 2.01 4.52 3.25
C CYS A 198 3.43 4.46 2.71
N ASN A 199 4.28 5.39 3.10
CA ASN A 199 5.70 5.40 2.72
C ASN A 199 6.58 5.08 3.93
N ARG A 200 7.82 4.65 3.68
CA ARG A 200 8.84 4.46 4.71
C ARG A 200 9.59 5.75 5.02
N VAL A 201 10.31 5.77 6.14
CA VAL A 201 11.33 6.77 6.51
C VAL A 201 12.73 6.15 6.55
N GLY A 202 13.73 6.97 6.86
CA GLY A 202 15.12 6.55 7.10
C GLY A 202 15.94 6.38 5.83
N VAL A 203 16.96 5.53 5.90
CA VAL A 203 17.91 5.29 4.79
C VAL A 203 17.87 3.82 4.38
N GLY A 204 17.88 3.54 3.08
CA GLY A 204 17.93 2.18 2.57
C GLY A 204 18.40 2.14 1.13
N GLY A 205 19.28 1.18 0.77
CA GLY A 205 19.85 1.08 -0.58
C GLY A 205 20.58 2.34 -1.05
N GLY A 206 21.14 3.13 -0.12
CA GLY A 206 21.82 4.40 -0.43
C GLY A 206 20.90 5.59 -0.71
N LEU A 207 19.59 5.45 -0.51
CA LEU A 207 18.59 6.51 -0.69
C LEU A 207 18.00 6.94 0.66
N GLU A 208 17.64 8.23 0.75
CA GLU A 208 16.88 8.79 1.87
C GLU A 208 15.39 8.74 1.58
N TYR A 209 14.59 8.49 2.62
CA TYR A 209 13.13 8.42 2.59
C TYR A 209 12.56 9.33 3.66
N SER A 210 11.70 10.25 3.27
CA SER A 210 11.14 11.28 4.15
C SER A 210 9.77 10.92 4.75
N GLY A 211 9.28 9.69 4.51
CA GLY A 211 7.93 9.35 4.93
C GLY A 211 6.89 10.07 4.11
N ASP A 212 6.32 11.15 4.66
CA ASP A 212 5.23 11.88 4.03
C ASP A 212 4.04 10.95 3.70
N SER A 213 3.81 9.93 4.56
CA SER A 213 2.59 9.12 4.45
C SER A 213 1.38 10.02 4.62
N LEU A 214 0.34 9.79 3.80
CA LEU A 214 -0.83 10.64 3.77
C LEU A 214 -2.11 9.82 3.80
N ILE A 215 -3.11 10.33 4.51
CA ILE A 215 -4.51 9.93 4.35
C ILE A 215 -5.26 11.15 3.81
N VAL A 216 -5.76 11.04 2.58
CA VAL A 216 -6.44 12.13 1.87
C VAL A 216 -7.89 11.75 1.64
N ASP A 217 -8.81 12.68 1.92
CA ASP A 217 -10.24 12.47 1.72
C ASP A 217 -10.67 12.64 0.25
N PRO A 218 -11.91 12.25 -0.13
CA PRO A 218 -12.40 12.36 -1.50
C PRO A 218 -12.48 13.79 -2.07
N PHE A 219 -12.36 14.81 -1.22
CA PHE A 219 -12.33 16.22 -1.62
C PHE A 219 -10.92 16.79 -1.73
N GLY A 220 -9.89 16.01 -1.35
CA GLY A 220 -8.49 16.40 -1.37
C GLY A 220 -7.98 17.02 -0.06
N GLU A 221 -8.78 16.95 1.02
CA GLU A 221 -8.34 17.36 2.37
C GLU A 221 -7.39 16.31 2.94
N VAL A 222 -6.27 16.76 3.50
CA VAL A 222 -5.33 15.88 4.22
C VAL A 222 -5.87 15.63 5.62
N LEU A 223 -6.29 14.41 5.90
CA LEU A 223 -6.81 14.00 7.21
C LEU A 223 -5.68 13.68 8.19
N ALA A 224 -4.58 13.13 7.71
CA ALA A 224 -3.38 12.84 8.48
C ALA A 224 -2.15 12.87 7.56
N GLU A 225 -1.03 13.35 8.11
CA GLU A 225 0.26 13.47 7.42
C GLU A 225 1.39 13.01 8.34
N GLY A 226 2.28 12.17 7.83
CA GLY A 226 3.43 11.67 8.57
C GLY A 226 4.61 12.64 8.49
N PRO A 227 5.29 12.89 9.63
CA PRO A 227 6.55 13.63 9.64
C PRO A 227 7.67 12.79 9.00
N ASP A 228 8.90 13.32 8.97
CA ASP A 228 10.10 12.63 8.51
C ASP A 228 10.68 11.62 9.54
N THR A 229 9.82 11.12 10.42
CA THR A 229 10.15 10.16 11.47
C THR A 229 9.16 8.99 11.50
N GLU A 230 9.50 7.93 12.22
CA GLU A 230 8.57 6.83 12.45
C GLU A 230 7.32 7.29 13.22
N CYS A 231 6.15 6.92 12.72
CA CYS A 231 4.88 7.22 13.36
C CYS A 231 3.78 6.25 12.92
N THR A 232 2.65 6.29 13.61
CA THR A 232 1.40 5.70 13.15
C THR A 232 0.37 6.80 12.97
N LEU A 233 -0.19 6.93 11.77
CA LEU A 233 -1.24 7.89 11.44
C LEU A 233 -2.60 7.22 11.56
N TYR A 234 -3.60 7.96 11.99
CA TYR A 234 -4.96 7.49 12.10
C TYR A 234 -5.94 8.44 11.42
N ALA A 235 -6.95 7.89 10.75
CA ALA A 235 -8.10 8.64 10.27
C ALA A 235 -9.36 7.75 10.21
N GLU A 236 -10.52 8.39 10.24
CA GLU A 236 -11.79 7.74 9.93
C GLU A 236 -12.11 7.89 8.44
N VAL A 237 -12.46 6.77 7.79
CA VAL A 237 -12.90 6.73 6.39
C VAL A 237 -14.29 6.11 6.30
N THR A 238 -15.18 6.68 5.47
CA THR A 238 -16.57 6.25 5.39
C THR A 238 -17.10 6.28 3.95
N ALA A 239 -17.97 5.35 3.60
CA ALA A 239 -18.63 5.33 2.29
C ALA A 239 -19.57 6.54 2.12
N GLU A 240 -20.17 7.02 3.21
CA GLU A 240 -21.04 8.19 3.22
C GLU A 240 -20.31 9.45 2.78
N ARG A 241 -19.05 9.64 3.19
CA ARG A 241 -18.24 10.78 2.76
C ARG A 241 -17.93 10.73 1.27
N VAL A 242 -17.64 9.54 0.74
CA VAL A 242 -17.44 9.35 -0.72
C VAL A 242 -18.73 9.70 -1.47
N ALA A 243 -19.86 9.19 -1.02
CA ALA A 243 -21.17 9.46 -1.62
C ALA A 243 -21.50 10.96 -1.59
N ASP A 244 -21.29 11.65 -0.45
CA ASP A 244 -21.54 13.09 -0.30
C ASP A 244 -20.73 13.91 -1.30
N VAL A 245 -19.43 13.62 -1.43
CA VAL A 245 -18.56 14.34 -2.36
C VAL A 245 -18.99 14.11 -3.81
N ARG A 246 -19.31 12.87 -4.19
CA ARG A 246 -19.77 12.48 -5.52
C ARG A 246 -21.14 13.10 -5.87
N ASP A 247 -22.03 13.22 -4.90
CA ASP A 247 -23.33 13.85 -5.10
C ASP A 247 -23.23 15.37 -5.27
N ARG A 248 -22.30 16.00 -4.57
CA ARG A 248 -22.09 17.46 -4.64
C ARG A 248 -21.36 17.90 -5.91
N PHE A 249 -20.40 17.09 -6.38
CA PHE A 249 -19.53 17.38 -7.52
C PHE A 249 -19.61 16.25 -8.56
N ARG A 250 -20.66 16.20 -9.35
CA ARG A 250 -21.02 15.10 -10.26
C ARG A 250 -20.18 15.05 -11.54
N PHE A 251 -18.86 15.12 -11.49
CA PHE A 251 -18.03 15.06 -12.68
C PHE A 251 -17.59 13.64 -13.09
N LEU A 252 -17.65 12.63 -12.21
CA LEU A 252 -17.33 11.26 -12.61
C LEU A 252 -18.19 10.74 -13.78
N PRO A 253 -19.51 11.04 -13.87
CA PRO A 253 -20.31 10.66 -15.03
C PRO A 253 -19.93 11.39 -16.35
N ASP A 254 -19.16 12.49 -16.30
CA ASP A 254 -18.71 13.23 -17.47
C ASP A 254 -17.51 12.55 -18.18
N ARG A 255 -17.00 11.45 -17.62
CA ARG A 255 -15.91 10.65 -18.20
C ARG A 255 -16.30 10.11 -19.57
N ARG A 256 -15.36 10.18 -20.53
CA ARG A 256 -15.55 9.73 -21.92
C ARG A 256 -14.57 8.64 -22.26
#